data_851b40667e9d6cf38cad4953ba0dfb17
#
_entry.id   851b40667e9d6cf38cad4953ba0dfb17
#
_cell.length_a   1.000
_cell.length_b   1.000
_cell.length_c   1.000
_cell.angle_alpha   90.00
_cell.angle_beta   90.00
_cell.angle_gamma   90.00
#
_symmetry.space_group_name_H-M   'P 1'
#
loop_
_entity.id
_entity.type
_entity.pdbx_description
1 polymer ?
#
loop_
_entity_poly.entity_id
_entity_poly.type
_entity_poly.pdbx_seq_one_letter_code
_entity_poly.pdbx_strand_id
1 'polypeptide(L)'
;VAKAYPALRKIKKEILTQLAKRADGNPYYLEELVKSLIGSRINADDETLADTLAHQLPDSLHALLQARLDSLSPEARWVALLASVVGRAFWVGAVLAEARQAGGSGMLNLSENKFEAAVTQGLSELVRAEIAFPRVDSLFSGDQEYIFKHSLLRDVAYELLPLKQRKQYHLAVARWLMTYTSSDFIATVAEHLEKAGALGEAAQHYEQAARYAQSRGALEEARWMQARAVDLRTKPVGTGTLVGKMG
;
A
#
# COMPACT_ATOMS: atom_id res chain seq x y z
N VAL A 1 -23.18 12.83 -2.03
CA VAL A 1 -23.16 11.61 -1.22
C VAL A 1 -24.53 10.93 -1.26
N ALA A 2 -25.65 11.58 -0.92
CA ALA A 2 -27.00 10.95 -0.90
C ALA A 2 -27.49 10.39 -2.25
N LYS A 3 -26.98 10.88 -3.40
CA LYS A 3 -27.27 10.31 -4.73
C LYS A 3 -26.49 9.01 -5.00
N ALA A 4 -25.30 8.88 -4.45
CA ALA A 4 -24.44 7.72 -4.64
C ALA A 4 -24.81 6.53 -3.75
N TYR A 5 -25.46 6.79 -2.60
CA TYR A 5 -25.84 5.77 -1.62
C TYR A 5 -27.34 5.84 -1.30
N PRO A 6 -28.20 5.09 -2.01
CA PRO A 6 -29.64 5.09 -1.77
C PRO A 6 -30.04 4.74 -0.33
N ALA A 7 -29.23 3.92 0.35
CA ALA A 7 -29.43 3.55 1.75
C ALA A 7 -29.43 4.78 2.70
N LEU A 8 -28.73 5.87 2.35
CA LEU A 8 -28.72 7.11 3.14
C LEU A 8 -30.06 7.81 3.21
N ARG A 9 -30.98 7.53 2.29
CA ARG A 9 -32.33 8.13 2.31
C ARG A 9 -33.17 7.70 3.52
N LYS A 10 -32.78 6.58 4.15
CA LYS A 10 -33.41 6.03 5.34
C LYS A 10 -32.78 6.51 6.66
N ILE A 11 -31.63 7.19 6.58
CA ILE A 11 -30.88 7.64 7.75
C ILE A 11 -31.45 9.00 8.22
N LYS A 12 -31.68 9.14 9.53
CA LYS A 12 -32.15 10.40 10.15
C LYS A 12 -31.18 11.54 9.84
N LYS A 13 -31.70 12.73 9.60
CA LYS A 13 -30.93 13.93 9.23
C LYS A 13 -29.88 14.31 10.29
N GLU A 14 -30.21 14.08 11.56
CA GLU A 14 -29.33 14.31 12.71
C GLU A 14 -28.02 13.51 12.61
N ILE A 15 -28.15 12.24 12.22
CA ILE A 15 -27.00 11.33 12.01
C ILE A 15 -26.11 11.81 10.87
N LEU A 16 -26.72 12.19 9.74
CA LEU A 16 -25.98 12.74 8.62
C LEU A 16 -25.22 14.02 8.99
N THR A 17 -25.82 14.85 9.85
CA THR A 17 -25.17 16.07 10.36
C THR A 17 -23.98 15.74 11.27
N GLN A 18 -24.10 14.72 12.13
CA GLN A 18 -23.00 14.27 12.98
C GLN A 18 -21.85 13.67 12.16
N LEU A 19 -22.16 12.83 11.15
CA LEU A 19 -21.14 12.29 10.24
C LEU A 19 -20.42 13.40 9.47
N ALA A 20 -21.17 14.39 8.97
CA ALA A 20 -20.57 15.53 8.26
C ALA A 20 -19.68 16.37 9.16
N LYS A 21 -20.08 16.60 10.43
CA LYS A 21 -19.26 17.30 11.42
C LYS A 21 -17.99 16.52 11.75
N ARG A 22 -18.09 15.18 11.91
CA ARG A 22 -16.94 14.31 12.19
C ARG A 22 -15.98 14.24 11.02
N ALA A 23 -16.50 14.29 9.78
CA ALA A 23 -15.69 14.30 8.57
C ALA A 23 -14.90 15.59 8.37
N ASP A 24 -15.22 16.65 9.08
CA ASP A 24 -14.54 17.96 9.10
C ASP A 24 -14.23 18.48 7.68
N GLY A 25 -15.23 18.42 6.79
CA GLY A 25 -15.09 18.85 5.40
C GLY A 25 -14.33 17.87 4.48
N ASN A 26 -13.82 16.75 4.97
CA ASN A 26 -13.16 15.73 4.16
C ASN A 26 -14.19 14.79 3.50
N PRO A 27 -14.43 14.89 2.17
CA PRO A 27 -15.47 14.10 1.50
C PRO A 27 -15.16 12.60 1.49
N TYR A 28 -13.88 12.23 1.45
CA TYR A 28 -13.46 10.84 1.51
C TYR A 28 -13.72 10.24 2.90
N TYR A 29 -13.42 10.99 3.97
CA TYR A 29 -13.72 10.54 5.32
C TYR A 29 -15.23 10.36 5.53
N LEU A 30 -16.04 11.27 5.00
CA LEU A 30 -17.50 11.13 5.03
C LEU A 30 -17.98 9.88 4.28
N GLU A 31 -17.42 9.60 3.10
CA GLU A 31 -17.74 8.40 2.32
C GLU A 31 -17.42 7.13 3.11
N GLU A 32 -16.25 7.05 3.73
CA GLU A 32 -15.82 5.88 4.50
C GLU A 32 -16.63 5.71 5.80
N LEU A 33 -16.98 6.79 6.49
CA LEU A 33 -17.91 6.76 7.64
C LEU A 33 -19.27 6.19 7.25
N VAL A 34 -19.80 6.61 6.11
CA VAL A 34 -21.08 6.10 5.57
C VAL A 34 -20.99 4.62 5.22
N LYS A 35 -19.90 4.18 4.58
CA LYS A 35 -19.69 2.75 4.25
C LYS A 35 -19.60 1.89 5.50
N SER A 36 -18.88 2.35 6.50
CA SER A 36 -18.77 1.65 7.80
C SER A 36 -20.13 1.52 8.46
N LEU A 37 -20.94 2.57 8.43
CA LEU A 37 -22.30 2.56 8.97
C LEU A 37 -23.20 1.53 8.25
N ILE A 38 -23.17 1.52 6.92
CA ILE A 38 -23.95 0.58 6.11
C ILE A 38 -23.51 -0.86 6.35
N GLY A 39 -22.20 -1.08 6.47
CA GLY A 39 -21.59 -2.40 6.68
C GLY A 39 -21.90 -3.01 8.04
N SER A 40 -22.08 -2.19 9.08
CA SER A 40 -22.36 -2.65 10.45
C SER A 40 -23.79 -3.17 10.67
N ARG A 41 -24.63 -3.26 9.61
CA ARG A 41 -26.03 -3.72 9.67
C ARG A 41 -26.88 -3.03 10.75
N ILE A 42 -26.52 -1.83 11.13
CA ILE A 42 -27.25 -1.04 12.14
C ILE A 42 -28.57 -0.62 11.51
N ASN A 43 -29.69 -0.97 12.17
CA ASN A 43 -31.02 -0.54 11.74
C ASN A 43 -31.12 0.98 11.85
N ALA A 44 -31.45 1.63 10.72
CA ALA A 44 -31.56 3.10 10.64
C ALA A 44 -32.65 3.71 11.56
N ASP A 45 -33.54 2.87 12.10
CA ASP A 45 -34.65 3.26 12.97
C ASP A 45 -34.32 3.11 14.47
N ASP A 46 -33.12 2.68 14.84
CA ASP A 46 -32.72 2.49 16.23
C ASP A 46 -32.47 3.85 16.91
N GLU A 47 -33.18 4.11 18.00
CA GLU A 47 -33.00 5.34 18.79
C GLU A 47 -31.63 5.45 19.45
N THR A 48 -30.94 4.30 19.63
CA THR A 48 -29.61 4.22 20.18
C THR A 48 -28.52 4.46 19.12
N LEU A 49 -28.90 4.66 17.85
CA LEU A 49 -27.97 4.80 16.73
C LEU A 49 -26.99 5.97 16.92
N ALA A 50 -27.47 7.08 17.49
CA ALA A 50 -26.62 8.25 17.74
C ALA A 50 -25.51 7.94 18.77
N ASP A 51 -25.84 7.21 19.83
CA ASP A 51 -24.88 6.81 20.88
C ASP A 51 -23.95 5.71 20.37
N THR A 52 -24.47 4.77 19.59
CA THR A 52 -23.67 3.74 18.92
C THR A 52 -22.66 4.34 17.96
N LEU A 53 -23.05 5.34 17.18
CA LEU A 53 -22.15 6.08 16.28
C LEU A 53 -21.06 6.83 17.03
N ALA A 54 -21.40 7.42 18.18
CA ALA A 54 -20.43 8.15 18.99
C ALA A 54 -19.35 7.23 19.57
N HIS A 55 -19.69 5.96 19.88
CA HIS A 55 -18.78 5.03 20.57
C HIS A 55 -18.17 3.93 19.68
N GLN A 56 -18.79 3.59 18.55
CA GLN A 56 -18.33 2.49 17.69
C GLN A 56 -17.57 2.93 16.44
N LEU A 57 -17.76 4.18 15.96
CA LEU A 57 -16.99 4.65 14.81
C LEU A 57 -15.61 5.12 15.24
N PRO A 58 -14.56 4.72 14.50
CA PRO A 58 -13.20 5.17 14.76
C PRO A 58 -13.07 6.70 14.74
N ASP A 59 -12.22 7.24 15.62
CA ASP A 59 -12.09 8.69 15.83
C ASP A 59 -11.30 9.42 14.73
N SER A 60 -10.65 8.65 13.84
CA SER A 60 -9.87 9.20 12.75
C SER A 60 -10.10 8.42 11.44
N LEU A 61 -9.87 9.09 10.31
CA LEU A 61 -9.87 8.43 9.01
C LEU A 61 -8.86 7.28 8.96
N HIS A 62 -7.68 7.46 9.55
CA HIS A 62 -6.66 6.41 9.62
C HIS A 62 -7.18 5.15 10.33
N ALA A 63 -7.76 5.31 11.52
CA ALA A 63 -8.30 4.19 12.28
C ALA A 63 -9.48 3.51 11.54
N LEU A 64 -10.30 4.28 10.82
CA LEU A 64 -11.38 3.74 10.00
C LEU A 64 -10.84 2.90 8.83
N LEU A 65 -9.81 3.36 8.14
CA LEU A 65 -9.18 2.64 7.05
C LEU A 65 -8.45 1.38 7.54
N GLN A 66 -7.83 1.45 8.72
CA GLN A 66 -7.23 0.29 9.37
C GLN A 66 -8.31 -0.77 9.68
N ALA A 67 -9.41 -0.38 10.32
CA ALA A 67 -10.53 -1.29 10.62
C ALA A 67 -11.11 -1.92 9.34
N ARG A 68 -11.14 -1.16 8.23
CA ARG A 68 -11.56 -1.67 6.93
C ARG A 68 -10.61 -2.73 6.37
N LEU A 69 -9.29 -2.53 6.51
CA LEU A 69 -8.29 -3.54 6.13
C LEU A 69 -8.36 -4.78 7.04
N ASP A 70 -8.63 -4.59 8.33
CA ASP A 70 -8.76 -5.69 9.31
C ASP A 70 -10.04 -6.51 9.11
N SER A 71 -11.06 -5.97 8.44
CA SER A 71 -12.30 -6.68 8.10
C SER A 71 -12.20 -7.59 6.87
N LEU A 72 -11.10 -7.52 6.13
CA LEU A 72 -10.83 -8.37 4.97
C LEU A 72 -10.51 -9.81 5.40
N SER A 73 -10.67 -10.75 4.46
CA SER A 73 -10.09 -12.09 4.63
C SER A 73 -8.57 -12.03 4.83
N PRO A 74 -7.97 -13.04 5.49
CA PRO A 74 -6.51 -13.08 5.65
C PRO A 74 -5.76 -12.93 4.32
N GLU A 75 -6.24 -13.54 3.24
CA GLU A 75 -5.66 -13.47 1.90
C GLU A 75 -5.73 -12.05 1.32
N ALA A 76 -6.91 -11.42 1.37
CA ALA A 76 -7.10 -10.08 0.83
C ALA A 76 -6.29 -9.03 1.63
N ARG A 77 -6.30 -9.16 2.96
CA ARG A 77 -5.48 -8.31 3.83
C ARG A 77 -3.99 -8.46 3.52
N TRP A 78 -3.52 -9.69 3.38
CA TRP A 78 -2.13 -9.98 3.03
C TRP A 78 -1.75 -9.37 1.67
N VAL A 79 -2.58 -9.57 0.64
CA VAL A 79 -2.35 -8.97 -0.70
C VAL A 79 -2.34 -7.44 -0.63
N ALA A 80 -3.23 -6.81 0.14
CA ALA A 80 -3.22 -5.35 0.31
C ALA A 80 -1.90 -4.85 0.94
N LEU A 81 -1.37 -5.58 1.93
CA LEU A 81 -0.11 -5.26 2.57
C LEU A 81 1.07 -5.36 1.60
N LEU A 82 1.17 -6.46 0.82
CA LEU A 82 2.20 -6.62 -0.21
C LEU A 82 2.08 -5.51 -1.28
N ALA A 83 0.91 -5.36 -1.87
CA ALA A 83 0.64 -4.34 -2.89
C ALA A 83 1.03 -2.91 -2.44
N SER A 84 0.89 -2.61 -1.13
CA SER A 84 1.24 -1.31 -0.56
C SER A 84 2.73 -0.99 -0.67
N VAL A 85 3.60 -2.00 -0.69
CA VAL A 85 5.05 -1.84 -0.83
C VAL A 85 5.41 -1.47 -2.26
N VAL A 86 4.75 -2.08 -3.25
CA VAL A 86 4.95 -1.76 -4.67
C VAL A 86 4.65 -0.29 -4.92
N GLY A 87 3.47 0.18 -4.49
CA GLY A 87 3.08 1.57 -4.65
C GLY A 87 1.56 1.78 -4.74
N ARG A 88 1.15 2.96 -5.21
CA ARG A 88 -0.26 3.23 -5.48
C ARG A 88 -0.78 2.40 -6.65
N ALA A 89 -0.03 2.31 -7.73
CA ALA A 89 -0.20 1.32 -8.77
C ALA A 89 0.71 0.13 -8.48
N PHE A 90 0.24 -1.08 -8.73
CA PHE A 90 0.96 -2.31 -8.46
C PHE A 90 0.59 -3.41 -9.45
N TRP A 91 1.48 -4.38 -9.60
CA TRP A 91 1.36 -5.48 -10.55
C TRP A 91 1.31 -6.82 -9.85
N VAL A 92 0.56 -7.76 -10.41
CA VAL A 92 0.42 -9.11 -9.85
C VAL A 92 1.77 -9.80 -9.72
N GLY A 93 2.64 -9.66 -10.73
CA GLY A 93 3.99 -10.23 -10.70
C GLY A 93 4.86 -9.70 -9.57
N ALA A 94 4.76 -8.39 -9.25
CA ALA A 94 5.45 -7.80 -8.12
C ALA A 94 4.95 -8.38 -6.79
N VAL A 95 3.62 -8.45 -6.59
CA VAL A 95 3.00 -9.03 -5.40
C VAL A 95 3.41 -10.50 -5.23
N LEU A 96 3.45 -11.28 -6.33
CA LEU A 96 3.92 -12.67 -6.29
C LEU A 96 5.39 -12.79 -5.94
N ALA A 97 6.25 -11.87 -6.41
CA ALA A 97 7.67 -11.84 -6.04
C ALA A 97 7.86 -11.61 -4.54
N GLU A 98 7.08 -10.70 -3.94
CA GLU A 98 7.07 -10.46 -2.49
C GLU A 98 6.55 -11.67 -1.72
N ALA A 99 5.47 -12.30 -2.22
CA ALA A 99 4.89 -13.49 -1.62
C ALA A 99 5.90 -14.65 -1.52
N ARG A 100 6.67 -14.87 -2.58
CA ARG A 100 7.76 -15.87 -2.61
C ARG A 100 8.89 -15.50 -1.65
N GLN A 101 9.27 -14.23 -1.57
CA GLN A 101 10.30 -13.75 -0.64
C GLN A 101 9.89 -13.94 0.83
N ALA A 102 8.59 -13.85 1.13
CA ALA A 102 8.04 -14.14 2.45
C ALA A 102 8.22 -15.60 2.87
N GLY A 103 8.54 -16.49 1.91
CA GLY A 103 8.95 -17.88 2.14
C GLY A 103 7.93 -18.74 2.88
N GLY A 104 6.62 -18.47 2.69
CA GLY A 104 5.57 -19.18 3.43
C GLY A 104 5.56 -18.93 4.95
N SER A 105 6.59 -18.30 5.49
CA SER A 105 6.65 -17.86 6.90
C SER A 105 5.94 -16.54 7.15
N GLY A 106 5.23 -16.04 6.13
CA GLY A 106 4.37 -14.88 6.21
C GLY A 106 3.04 -15.18 6.92
N MET A 107 2.13 -14.22 6.91
CA MET A 107 0.84 -14.27 7.62
C MET A 107 -0.06 -15.49 7.27
N LEU A 108 0.17 -16.17 6.13
CA LEU A 108 -0.73 -17.24 5.65
C LEU A 108 -0.15 -18.65 5.74
N ASN A 109 1.13 -18.83 6.04
CA ASN A 109 1.78 -20.15 6.10
C ASN A 109 1.44 -21.06 4.89
N LEU A 110 1.46 -20.49 3.67
CA LEU A 110 1.10 -21.17 2.43
C LEU A 110 2.30 -21.87 1.79
N SER A 111 2.06 -22.98 1.10
CA SER A 111 3.04 -23.58 0.19
C SER A 111 3.12 -22.78 -1.11
N GLU A 112 4.28 -22.77 -1.78
CA GLU A 112 4.57 -21.95 -2.96
C GLU A 112 3.52 -22.06 -4.08
N ASN A 113 3.04 -23.27 -4.34
CA ASN A 113 2.00 -23.54 -5.35
C ASN A 113 0.60 -22.98 -5.00
N LYS A 114 0.41 -22.45 -3.78
CA LYS A 114 -0.85 -21.82 -3.35
C LYS A 114 -0.81 -20.30 -3.39
N PHE A 115 0.37 -19.69 -3.60
CA PHE A 115 0.49 -18.22 -3.60
C PHE A 115 -0.34 -17.57 -4.70
N GLU A 116 -0.30 -18.10 -5.93
CA GLU A 116 -1.06 -17.54 -7.04
C GLU A 116 -2.57 -17.56 -6.79
N ALA A 117 -3.07 -18.67 -6.26
CA ALA A 117 -4.50 -18.79 -5.91
C ALA A 117 -4.88 -17.79 -4.80
N ALA A 118 -4.06 -17.67 -3.75
CA ALA A 118 -4.30 -16.74 -2.65
C ALA A 118 -4.23 -15.27 -3.12
N VAL A 119 -3.28 -14.92 -3.98
CA VAL A 119 -3.17 -13.58 -4.57
C VAL A 119 -4.39 -13.28 -5.44
N THR A 120 -4.80 -14.20 -6.31
CA THR A 120 -5.98 -14.03 -7.17
C THR A 120 -7.26 -13.86 -6.35
N GLN A 121 -7.44 -14.68 -5.33
CA GLN A 121 -8.59 -14.59 -4.41
C GLN A 121 -8.57 -13.26 -3.66
N GLY A 122 -7.43 -12.87 -3.10
CA GLY A 122 -7.26 -11.61 -2.39
C GLY A 122 -7.54 -10.40 -3.28
N LEU A 123 -7.01 -10.36 -4.50
CA LEU A 123 -7.27 -9.29 -5.47
C LEU A 123 -8.76 -9.19 -5.81
N SER A 124 -9.44 -10.32 -6.01
CA SER A 124 -10.88 -10.34 -6.29
C SER A 124 -11.69 -9.74 -5.15
N GLU A 125 -11.28 -9.98 -3.91
CA GLU A 125 -11.92 -9.39 -2.74
C GLU A 125 -11.58 -7.90 -2.60
N LEU A 126 -10.34 -7.46 -2.85
CA LEU A 126 -9.96 -6.04 -2.85
C LEU A 126 -10.78 -5.23 -3.85
N VAL A 127 -11.10 -5.81 -5.02
CA VAL A 127 -11.97 -5.16 -6.01
C VAL A 127 -13.40 -5.06 -5.50
N ARG A 128 -13.96 -6.14 -4.96
CA ARG A 128 -15.31 -6.14 -4.37
C ARG A 128 -15.45 -5.18 -3.19
N ALA A 129 -14.40 -5.08 -2.38
CA ALA A 129 -14.33 -4.15 -1.26
C ALA A 129 -14.00 -2.71 -1.68
N GLU A 130 -13.87 -2.42 -2.98
CA GLU A 130 -13.49 -1.11 -3.52
C GLU A 130 -12.19 -0.54 -2.92
N ILE A 131 -11.22 -1.38 -2.63
CA ILE A 131 -9.90 -1.00 -2.12
C ILE A 131 -8.94 -0.77 -3.27
N ALA A 132 -8.97 -1.65 -4.28
CA ALA A 132 -8.18 -1.54 -5.49
C ALA A 132 -9.02 -1.87 -6.73
N PHE A 133 -8.59 -1.37 -7.88
CA PHE A 133 -9.25 -1.61 -9.17
C PHE A 133 -8.23 -2.06 -10.21
N PRO A 134 -8.61 -3.01 -11.11
CA PRO A 134 -7.77 -3.36 -12.24
C PRO A 134 -7.69 -2.18 -13.22
N ARG A 135 -6.53 -1.97 -13.84
CA ARG A 135 -6.35 -1.06 -14.95
C ARG A 135 -6.53 -1.79 -16.27
N VAL A 136 -7.07 -1.11 -17.25
CA VAL A 136 -7.27 -1.65 -18.61
C VAL A 136 -5.91 -1.89 -19.27
N ASP A 137 -5.02 -0.89 -19.17
CA ASP A 137 -3.68 -0.95 -19.72
C ASP A 137 -2.66 -1.14 -18.61
N SER A 138 -1.74 -2.09 -18.79
CA SER A 138 -0.61 -2.31 -17.90
C SER A 138 0.68 -1.81 -18.53
N LEU A 139 1.56 -1.22 -17.72
CA LEU A 139 2.89 -0.81 -18.17
C LEU A 139 3.78 -2.01 -18.51
N PHE A 140 3.50 -3.17 -17.92
CA PHE A 140 4.26 -4.41 -18.20
C PHE A 140 3.40 -5.38 -19.01
N SER A 141 3.84 -5.66 -20.23
CA SER A 141 3.14 -6.60 -21.12
C SER A 141 3.05 -7.99 -20.46
N GLY A 142 1.84 -8.53 -20.44
CA GLY A 142 1.57 -9.85 -19.86
C GLY A 142 1.37 -9.86 -18.35
N ASP A 143 1.46 -8.72 -17.66
CA ASP A 143 1.15 -8.62 -16.23
C ASP A 143 -0.05 -7.69 -16.00
N GLN A 144 -0.91 -8.04 -15.08
CA GLN A 144 -2.09 -7.24 -14.74
C GLN A 144 -1.73 -6.16 -13.73
N GLU A 145 -2.09 -4.92 -14.07
CA GLU A 145 -1.91 -3.75 -13.20
C GLU A 145 -3.19 -3.45 -12.43
N TYR A 146 -3.03 -3.08 -11.17
CA TYR A 146 -4.06 -2.59 -10.28
C TYR A 146 -3.67 -1.23 -9.70
N ILE A 147 -4.67 -0.49 -9.21
CA ILE A 147 -4.45 0.77 -8.52
C ILE A 147 -5.27 0.84 -7.24
N PHE A 148 -4.67 1.26 -6.13
CA PHE A 148 -5.43 1.59 -4.93
C PHE A 148 -6.40 2.74 -5.21
N LYS A 149 -7.67 2.58 -4.81
CA LYS A 149 -8.70 3.62 -4.97
C LYS A 149 -8.24 4.95 -4.39
N HIS A 150 -7.66 4.91 -3.21
CA HIS A 150 -7.14 6.07 -2.50
C HIS A 150 -5.72 5.81 -2.00
N SER A 151 -4.83 6.80 -2.15
CA SER A 151 -3.44 6.70 -1.70
C SER A 151 -3.35 6.42 -0.20
N LEU A 152 -4.24 7.01 0.60
CA LEU A 152 -4.26 6.83 2.04
C LEU A 152 -4.54 5.37 2.46
N LEU A 153 -5.37 4.62 1.70
CA LEU A 153 -5.54 3.17 1.93
C LEU A 153 -4.22 2.41 1.77
N ARG A 154 -3.46 2.75 0.73
CA ARG A 154 -2.13 2.20 0.50
C ARG A 154 -1.17 2.57 1.64
N ASP A 155 -1.20 3.83 2.11
CA ASP A 155 -0.29 4.30 3.16
C ASP A 155 -0.59 3.60 4.49
N VAL A 156 -1.86 3.47 4.87
CA VAL A 156 -2.28 2.71 6.06
C VAL A 156 -1.84 1.23 5.95
N ALA A 157 -2.08 0.58 4.80
CA ALA A 157 -1.65 -0.80 4.59
C ALA A 157 -0.11 -0.94 4.73
N TYR A 158 0.64 0.01 4.18
CA TYR A 158 2.10 0.03 4.30
C TYR A 158 2.57 0.20 5.76
N GLU A 159 1.92 1.07 6.53
CA GLU A 159 2.25 1.31 7.93
C GLU A 159 2.00 0.10 8.83
N LEU A 160 1.06 -0.77 8.47
CA LEU A 160 0.80 -2.02 9.19
C LEU A 160 1.91 -3.07 9.03
N LEU A 161 2.81 -2.93 8.05
CA LEU A 161 3.93 -3.83 7.86
C LEU A 161 5.07 -3.53 8.84
N PRO A 162 5.63 -4.54 9.53
CA PRO A 162 6.84 -4.39 10.31
C PRO A 162 8.03 -3.94 9.45
N LEU A 163 8.90 -3.09 10.00
CA LEU A 163 10.04 -2.52 9.26
C LEU A 163 10.94 -3.58 8.61
N LYS A 164 11.16 -4.71 9.28
CA LYS A 164 11.96 -5.83 8.73
C LYS A 164 11.31 -6.39 7.46
N GLN A 165 9.99 -6.58 7.48
CA GLN A 165 9.25 -7.09 6.31
C GLN A 165 9.22 -6.06 5.18
N ARG A 166 9.02 -4.76 5.49
CA ARG A 166 9.10 -3.71 4.45
C ARG A 166 10.41 -3.76 3.68
N LYS A 167 11.55 -3.91 4.40
CA LYS A 167 12.88 -4.01 3.76
C LYS A 167 12.98 -5.22 2.83
N GLN A 168 12.50 -6.38 3.28
CA GLN A 168 12.53 -7.60 2.48
C GLN A 168 11.66 -7.48 1.22
N TYR A 169 10.46 -6.94 1.36
CA TYR A 169 9.54 -6.77 0.25
C TYR A 169 10.01 -5.71 -0.75
N HIS A 170 10.56 -4.59 -0.29
CA HIS A 170 11.20 -3.62 -1.19
C HIS A 170 12.31 -4.25 -2.01
N LEU A 171 13.13 -5.13 -1.41
CA LEU A 171 14.16 -5.86 -2.16
C LEU A 171 13.54 -6.76 -3.23
N ALA A 172 12.46 -7.49 -2.89
CA ALA A 172 11.77 -8.35 -3.85
C ALA A 172 11.19 -7.55 -5.03
N VAL A 173 10.55 -6.41 -4.76
CA VAL A 173 10.05 -5.51 -5.81
C VAL A 173 11.18 -4.98 -6.68
N ALA A 174 12.29 -4.54 -6.09
CA ALA A 174 13.44 -4.08 -6.86
C ALA A 174 13.96 -5.17 -7.80
N ARG A 175 14.12 -6.40 -7.29
CA ARG A 175 14.57 -7.55 -8.10
C ARG A 175 13.57 -7.90 -9.21
N TRP A 176 12.27 -7.84 -8.93
CA TRP A 176 11.24 -8.05 -9.93
C TRP A 176 11.28 -6.96 -11.01
N LEU A 177 11.39 -5.68 -10.66
CA LEU A 177 11.51 -4.57 -11.61
C LEU A 177 12.76 -4.72 -12.52
N MET A 178 13.87 -5.23 -11.98
CA MET A 178 15.09 -5.47 -12.75
C MET A 178 14.93 -6.54 -13.83
N THR A 179 13.90 -7.39 -13.80
CA THR A 179 13.62 -8.34 -14.88
C THR A 179 13.16 -7.65 -16.16
N TYR A 180 12.70 -6.39 -16.05
CA TYR A 180 12.31 -5.56 -17.18
C TYR A 180 13.46 -4.65 -17.60
N THR A 181 13.75 -4.60 -18.88
CA THR A 181 14.90 -3.88 -19.44
C THR A 181 14.65 -2.38 -19.68
N SER A 182 13.50 -1.85 -19.27
CA SER A 182 13.17 -0.43 -19.51
C SER A 182 13.96 0.50 -18.60
N SER A 183 14.60 1.51 -19.21
CA SER A 183 15.31 2.56 -18.48
C SER A 183 14.38 3.43 -17.62
N ASP A 184 13.07 3.43 -17.88
CA ASP A 184 12.09 4.25 -17.18
C ASP A 184 11.91 3.84 -15.71
N PHE A 185 12.27 2.59 -15.35
CA PHE A 185 12.15 2.08 -13.98
C PHE A 185 13.43 2.13 -13.15
N ILE A 186 14.56 2.59 -13.72
CA ILE A 186 15.85 2.59 -13.00
C ILE A 186 15.78 3.40 -11.72
N ALA A 187 15.12 4.57 -11.74
CA ALA A 187 14.92 5.40 -10.55
C ALA A 187 14.05 4.70 -9.50
N THR A 188 12.95 4.06 -9.93
CA THR A 188 12.07 3.29 -9.04
C THR A 188 12.80 2.11 -8.41
N VAL A 189 13.63 1.41 -9.18
CA VAL A 189 14.52 0.35 -8.65
C VAL A 189 15.43 0.90 -7.57
N ALA A 190 16.08 2.06 -7.82
CA ALA A 190 16.96 2.69 -6.86
C ALA A 190 16.24 3.04 -5.54
N GLU A 191 15.01 3.59 -5.61
CA GLU A 191 14.19 3.89 -4.45
C GLU A 191 13.83 2.65 -3.63
N HIS A 192 13.44 1.55 -4.30
CA HIS A 192 13.15 0.29 -3.61
C HIS A 192 14.40 -0.31 -2.97
N LEU A 193 15.56 -0.30 -3.63
CA LEU A 193 16.82 -0.73 -3.06
C LEU A 193 17.22 0.10 -1.84
N GLU A 194 17.03 1.42 -1.90
CA GLU A 194 17.28 2.31 -0.77
C GLU A 194 16.40 1.96 0.43
N LYS A 195 15.09 1.81 0.22
CA LYS A 195 14.14 1.41 1.26
C LYS A 195 14.41 0.01 1.81
N ALA A 196 14.97 -0.88 1.00
CA ALA A 196 15.44 -2.19 1.41
C ALA A 196 16.71 -2.12 2.30
N GLY A 197 17.44 -1.01 2.25
CA GLY A 197 18.74 -0.84 2.92
C GLY A 197 19.92 -1.35 2.09
N ALA A 198 19.73 -1.68 0.81
CA ALA A 198 20.78 -2.08 -0.14
C ALA A 198 21.47 -0.82 -0.73
N LEU A 199 22.07 0.01 0.16
CA LEU A 199 22.50 1.37 -0.14
C LEU A 199 23.53 1.44 -1.29
N GLY A 200 24.44 0.48 -1.36
CA GLY A 200 25.46 0.43 -2.44
C GLY A 200 24.83 0.20 -3.81
N GLU A 201 23.87 -0.75 -3.91
CA GLU A 201 23.15 -1.02 -5.15
C GLU A 201 22.23 0.16 -5.51
N ALA A 202 21.55 0.74 -4.52
CA ALA A 202 20.71 1.92 -4.71
C ALA A 202 21.50 3.09 -5.31
N ALA A 203 22.69 3.37 -4.77
CA ALA A 203 23.58 4.42 -5.29
C ALA A 203 23.97 4.19 -6.76
N GLN A 204 24.29 2.95 -7.14
CA GLN A 204 24.61 2.61 -8.52
C GLN A 204 23.42 2.84 -9.48
N HIS A 205 22.21 2.46 -9.05
CA HIS A 205 21.00 2.66 -9.84
C HIS A 205 20.60 4.15 -9.93
N TYR A 206 20.79 4.92 -8.86
CA TYR A 206 20.60 6.38 -8.93
C TYR A 206 21.57 7.05 -9.90
N GLU A 207 22.81 6.61 -9.98
CA GLU A 207 23.76 7.12 -10.99
C GLU A 207 23.36 6.76 -12.42
N GLN A 208 22.86 5.55 -12.63
CA GLN A 208 22.32 5.15 -13.93
C GLN A 208 21.10 5.97 -14.31
N ALA A 209 20.16 6.15 -13.37
CA ALA A 209 18.97 6.98 -13.56
C ALA A 209 19.34 8.45 -13.85
N ALA A 210 20.34 9.01 -13.16
CA ALA A 210 20.85 10.36 -13.41
C ALA A 210 21.38 10.52 -14.83
N ARG A 211 22.19 9.55 -15.31
CA ARG A 211 22.68 9.57 -16.71
C ARG A 211 21.55 9.50 -17.72
N TYR A 212 20.54 8.67 -17.45
CA TYR A 212 19.36 8.55 -18.31
C TYR A 212 18.53 9.85 -18.31
N ALA A 213 18.28 10.44 -17.16
CA ALA A 213 17.59 11.74 -17.04
C ALA A 213 18.35 12.86 -17.78
N GLN A 214 19.69 12.90 -17.66
CA GLN A 214 20.53 13.86 -18.35
C GLN A 214 20.44 13.71 -19.88
N SER A 215 20.44 12.46 -20.41
CA SER A 215 20.32 12.21 -21.85
C SER A 215 18.99 12.68 -22.42
N ARG A 216 17.95 12.77 -21.59
CA ARG A 216 16.60 13.30 -21.94
C ARG A 216 16.42 14.79 -21.68
N GLY A 217 17.46 15.48 -21.18
CA GLY A 217 17.42 16.88 -20.84
C GLY A 217 16.74 17.20 -19.49
N ALA A 218 16.40 16.21 -18.68
CA ALA A 218 15.81 16.36 -17.35
C ALA A 218 16.90 16.67 -16.31
N LEU A 219 17.53 17.85 -16.42
CA LEU A 219 18.74 18.19 -15.68
C LEU A 219 18.54 18.30 -14.17
N GLU A 220 17.41 18.81 -13.70
CA GLU A 220 17.13 18.93 -12.26
C GLU A 220 16.92 17.56 -11.62
N GLU A 221 16.22 16.67 -12.30
CA GLU A 221 16.04 15.28 -11.89
C GLU A 221 17.38 14.55 -11.83
N ALA A 222 18.21 14.73 -12.85
CA ALA A 222 19.55 14.16 -12.90
C ALA A 222 20.44 14.62 -11.73
N ARG A 223 20.40 15.93 -11.40
CA ARG A 223 21.14 16.49 -10.25
C ARG A 223 20.69 15.91 -8.93
N TRP A 224 19.38 15.80 -8.73
CA TRP A 224 18.82 15.21 -7.51
C TRP A 224 19.27 13.76 -7.34
N MET A 225 19.17 12.94 -8.40
CA MET A 225 19.59 11.52 -8.38
C MET A 225 21.08 11.39 -8.13
N GLN A 226 21.90 12.23 -8.75
CA GLN A 226 23.37 12.26 -8.54
C GLN A 226 23.71 12.60 -7.09
N ALA A 227 23.08 13.60 -6.53
CA ALA A 227 23.27 13.99 -5.13
C ALA A 227 22.85 12.86 -4.17
N ARG A 228 21.74 12.18 -4.49
CA ARG A 228 21.27 11.05 -3.71
C ARG A 228 22.24 9.88 -3.73
N ALA A 229 22.80 9.56 -4.90
CA ALA A 229 23.81 8.50 -5.04
C ALA A 229 25.06 8.77 -4.19
N VAL A 230 25.52 10.03 -4.15
CA VAL A 230 26.67 10.45 -3.32
C VAL A 230 26.31 10.30 -1.82
N ASP A 231 25.17 10.79 -1.38
CA ASP A 231 24.71 10.69 0.00
C ASP A 231 24.66 9.21 0.49
N LEU A 232 24.17 8.31 -0.35
CA LEU A 232 24.08 6.90 0.01
C LEU A 232 25.43 6.20 0.13
N ARG A 233 26.45 6.63 -0.63
CA ARG A 233 27.82 6.11 -0.52
C ARG A 233 28.56 6.60 0.71
N THR A 234 28.22 7.79 1.18
CA THR A 234 28.86 8.39 2.36
C THR A 234 28.27 7.94 3.68
N LYS A 235 27.08 7.33 3.65
CA LYS A 235 26.48 6.76 4.87
C LYS A 235 27.30 5.55 5.33
N PRO A 236 27.78 5.52 6.60
CA PRO A 236 28.45 4.35 7.12
C PRO A 236 27.49 3.17 7.05
N VAL A 237 27.96 2.08 6.45
CA VAL A 237 27.28 0.77 6.53
C VAL A 237 27.19 0.46 8.03
N GLY A 238 25.98 0.46 8.58
CA GLY A 238 25.75 0.17 9.99
C GLY A 238 26.37 -1.18 10.32
N THR A 239 27.58 -1.16 10.88
CA THR A 239 28.19 -2.29 11.53
C THR A 239 27.32 -2.59 12.75
N GLY A 240 26.45 -3.60 12.62
CA GLY A 240 25.82 -4.23 13.76
C GLY A 240 26.95 -4.77 14.66
N THR A 241 27.35 -3.96 15.61
CA THR A 241 28.33 -4.35 16.62
C THR A 241 27.70 -5.45 17.46
N LEU A 242 28.01 -6.70 17.12
CA LEU A 242 27.92 -7.80 18.06
C LEU A 242 28.96 -7.54 19.15
N VAL A 243 28.62 -6.71 20.14
CA VAL A 243 29.36 -6.68 21.39
C VAL A 243 28.93 -7.92 22.15
N GLY A 244 29.70 -9.00 21.92
CA GLY A 244 29.71 -10.15 22.81
C GLY A 244 30.18 -9.69 24.17
N LYS A 245 29.28 -9.62 25.16
CA LYS A 245 29.67 -9.67 26.55
C LYS A 245 30.04 -11.11 26.88
N MET A 246 31.34 -11.40 26.82
CA MET A 246 31.94 -12.41 27.69
C MET A 246 32.10 -11.79 29.07
N GLY A 247 31.59 -12.46 30.09
CA GLY A 247 31.67 -12.13 31.50
C GLY A 247 30.72 -13.00 32.26
#